data_db2fd6b74304ca24245f21ec9f9eafe1
#
_entry.id   db2fd6b74304ca24245f21ec9f9eafe1
#
_cell.length_a   1.000
_cell.length_b   1.000
_cell.length_c   1.000
_cell.angle_alpha   90.00
_cell.angle_beta   90.00
_cell.angle_gamma   90.00
#
_symmetry.space_group_name_H-M   'P 1'
#
loop_
_entity.id
_entity.type
_entity.pdbx_description
1 polymer ?
#
loop_
_entity_poly.entity_id
_entity_poly.type
_entity_poly.pdbx_seq_one_letter_code
_entity_poly.pdbx_strand_id
1 'polypeptide(L)'
;MSKLTTDKDYVLIYYSGHGDIRSNQSYWIPIDGEKEFGMGDWINIKDIEVYLENKIPAHHLALMVDSCYFAGFTKGYNKISKDNISKVFSKLLLRRARIVLASGSNEPVADSGQNNHSIFGLSFIQALKNNDDAINLTSIGLQISYAHDGMDQQPYLHNPPNWRHGGGDFIFISKK
;
A
#
# COMPACT_ATOMS: atom_id res chain seq x y z
N MET A 1 0.36 -18.50 -1.27
CA MET A 1 -0.11 -17.47 -2.23
C MET A 1 0.31 -17.75 -3.67
N SER A 2 1.58 -18.04 -3.98
CA SER A 2 2.04 -18.23 -5.38
C SER A 2 1.32 -19.33 -6.17
N LYS A 3 0.78 -20.36 -5.51
CA LYS A 3 0.00 -21.43 -6.16
C LYS A 3 -1.50 -21.10 -6.31
N LEU A 4 -1.95 -20.01 -5.71
CA LEU A 4 -3.37 -19.59 -5.67
C LEU A 4 -3.64 -18.38 -6.58
N THR A 5 -2.60 -17.80 -7.19
CA THR A 5 -2.73 -16.61 -8.01
C THR A 5 -2.20 -16.83 -9.43
N THR A 6 -2.86 -16.20 -10.39
CA THR A 6 -2.52 -16.19 -11.81
C THR A 6 -2.17 -14.76 -12.26
N ASP A 7 -1.74 -14.60 -13.49
CA ASP A 7 -1.49 -13.29 -14.11
C ASP A 7 -2.76 -12.44 -14.33
N LYS A 8 -3.95 -13.09 -14.26
CA LYS A 8 -5.26 -12.41 -14.42
C LYS A 8 -5.82 -11.87 -13.10
N ASP A 9 -5.19 -12.22 -11.98
CA ASP A 9 -5.69 -11.85 -10.67
C ASP A 9 -5.27 -10.43 -10.26
N TYR A 10 -6.14 -9.84 -9.44
CA TYR A 10 -5.88 -8.61 -8.70
C TYR A 10 -5.62 -8.96 -7.25
N VAL A 11 -4.43 -8.67 -6.77
CA VAL A 11 -4.01 -9.01 -5.42
C VAL A 11 -3.83 -7.74 -4.60
N LEU A 12 -4.65 -7.58 -3.57
CA LEU A 12 -4.48 -6.56 -2.54
C LEU A 12 -3.96 -7.24 -1.27
N ILE A 13 -2.84 -6.76 -0.77
CA ILE A 13 -2.30 -7.14 0.52
C ILE A 13 -2.37 -5.92 1.42
N TYR A 14 -3.02 -6.05 2.57
CA TYR A 14 -3.09 -5.02 3.59
C TYR A 14 -2.44 -5.53 4.86
N TYR A 15 -1.40 -4.86 5.29
CA TYR A 15 -0.77 -5.08 6.59
C TYR A 15 -1.11 -3.92 7.52
N SER A 16 -1.65 -4.22 8.69
CA SER A 16 -1.84 -3.28 9.77
C SER A 16 -1.25 -3.89 11.03
N GLY A 17 -0.26 -3.24 11.62
CA GLY A 17 0.43 -3.77 12.78
C GLY A 17 1.71 -3.02 13.12
N HIS A 18 2.43 -3.55 14.08
CA HIS A 18 3.69 -2.94 14.50
C HIS A 18 4.82 -3.17 13.50
N GLY A 19 5.67 -2.15 13.36
CA GLY A 19 6.94 -2.24 12.65
C GLY A 19 8.09 -1.74 13.52
N ASP A 20 9.30 -2.17 13.21
CA ASP A 20 10.53 -1.68 13.85
C ASP A 20 11.70 -1.68 12.86
N ILE A 21 12.75 -0.93 13.18
CA ILE A 21 14.01 -0.91 12.44
C ILE A 21 15.10 -1.50 13.30
N ARG A 22 15.80 -2.51 12.79
CA ARG A 22 16.99 -3.10 13.41
C ARG A 22 18.10 -3.22 12.38
N SER A 23 19.28 -2.77 12.74
CA SER A 23 20.46 -2.83 11.85
C SER A 23 20.17 -2.28 10.45
N ASN A 24 19.44 -1.17 10.37
CA ASN A 24 19.04 -0.51 9.12
C ASN A 24 18.13 -1.37 8.20
N GLN A 25 17.42 -2.32 8.78
CA GLN A 25 16.39 -3.13 8.09
C GLN A 25 15.05 -2.94 8.79
N SER A 26 13.98 -2.90 8.00
CA SER A 26 12.62 -2.76 8.50
C SER A 26 11.94 -4.12 8.64
N TYR A 27 11.18 -4.26 9.70
CA TYR A 27 10.49 -5.51 10.05
C TYR A 27 9.03 -5.24 10.40
N TRP A 28 8.17 -6.17 10.06
CA TRP A 28 6.84 -6.30 10.64
C TRP A 28 6.90 -7.22 11.83
N ILE A 29 6.22 -6.83 12.91
CA ILE A 29 6.16 -7.61 14.14
C ILE A 29 4.79 -8.29 14.19
N PRO A 30 4.70 -9.62 14.02
CA PRO A 30 3.47 -10.36 14.22
C PRO A 30 2.96 -10.24 15.66
N ILE A 31 1.67 -10.55 15.88
CA ILE A 31 1.04 -10.43 17.20
C ILE A 31 1.70 -11.31 18.26
N ASP A 32 2.29 -12.41 17.84
CA ASP A 32 3.06 -13.36 18.64
C ASP A 32 4.57 -13.10 18.62
N GLY A 33 5.00 -12.03 17.93
CA GLY A 33 6.41 -11.63 17.87
C GLY A 33 6.86 -10.94 19.15
N GLU A 34 7.90 -11.47 19.79
CA GLU A 34 8.48 -10.90 21.01
C GLU A 34 9.42 -9.73 20.68
N LYS A 35 9.20 -8.56 21.32
CA LYS A 35 10.05 -7.37 21.12
C LYS A 35 11.37 -7.44 21.89
N GLU A 36 11.43 -8.18 22.99
CA GLU A 36 12.54 -8.10 23.95
C GLU A 36 13.64 -9.15 23.72
N PHE A 37 13.36 -10.30 23.13
CA PHE A 37 14.27 -11.46 23.13
C PHE A 37 14.75 -11.96 21.76
N GLY A 38 14.46 -11.27 20.69
CA GLY A 38 15.03 -11.65 19.41
C GLY A 38 14.13 -11.38 18.22
N MET A 39 14.74 -11.25 17.06
CA MET A 39 14.04 -11.00 15.77
C MET A 39 13.60 -12.30 15.10
N GLY A 40 13.62 -13.45 15.79
CA GLY A 40 13.37 -14.76 15.17
C GLY A 40 12.00 -14.89 14.52
N ASP A 41 10.99 -14.20 15.07
CA ASP A 41 9.61 -14.23 14.62
C ASP A 41 9.20 -12.97 13.83
N TRP A 42 10.14 -12.03 13.63
CA TRP A 42 9.88 -10.81 12.88
C TRP A 42 10.01 -11.05 11.38
N ILE A 43 9.11 -10.44 10.62
CA ILE A 43 9.09 -10.57 9.16
C ILE A 43 9.91 -9.45 8.55
N ASN A 44 11.02 -9.78 7.92
CA ASN A 44 11.84 -8.80 7.21
C ASN A 44 11.07 -8.29 5.98
N ILE A 45 10.89 -6.97 5.87
CA ILE A 45 10.15 -6.36 4.76
C ILE A 45 10.85 -6.63 3.42
N LYS A 46 12.18 -6.74 3.42
CA LYS A 46 12.92 -7.07 2.20
C LYS A 46 12.60 -8.45 1.66
N ASP A 47 12.38 -9.42 2.54
CA ASP A 47 11.98 -10.77 2.13
C ASP A 47 10.57 -10.76 1.53
N ILE A 48 9.64 -9.96 2.09
CA ILE A 48 8.32 -9.75 1.52
C ILE A 48 8.42 -9.12 0.13
N GLU A 49 9.23 -8.07 -0.04
CA GLU A 49 9.44 -7.44 -1.34
C GLU A 49 9.93 -8.43 -2.39
N VAL A 50 10.97 -9.21 -2.06
CA VAL A 50 11.55 -10.23 -2.96
C VAL A 50 10.52 -11.32 -3.28
N TYR A 51 9.74 -11.74 -2.30
CA TYR A 51 8.68 -12.73 -2.51
C TYR A 51 7.58 -12.20 -3.45
N LEU A 52 7.10 -10.98 -3.22
CA LEU A 52 6.05 -10.36 -4.05
C LEU A 52 6.52 -10.11 -5.48
N GLU A 53 7.79 -9.74 -5.66
CA GLU A 53 8.39 -9.59 -6.99
C GLU A 53 8.41 -10.91 -7.77
N ASN A 54 8.90 -11.99 -7.13
CA ASN A 54 9.29 -13.19 -7.83
C ASN A 54 8.24 -14.31 -7.80
N LYS A 55 7.34 -14.30 -6.81
CA LYS A 55 6.42 -15.42 -6.57
C LYS A 55 4.95 -15.10 -6.82
N ILE A 56 4.57 -13.81 -6.94
CA ILE A 56 3.20 -13.42 -7.20
C ILE A 56 3.07 -13.03 -8.68
N PRO A 57 2.43 -13.86 -9.52
CA PRO A 57 2.31 -13.60 -10.96
C PRO A 57 1.29 -12.52 -11.32
N ALA A 58 0.39 -12.16 -10.40
CA ALA A 58 -0.71 -11.23 -10.62
C ALA A 58 -0.30 -9.99 -11.42
N HIS A 59 -1.13 -9.62 -12.40
CA HIS A 59 -0.89 -8.43 -13.23
C HIS A 59 -1.01 -7.14 -12.40
N HIS A 60 -1.98 -7.11 -11.49
CA HIS A 60 -2.20 -6.01 -10.56
C HIS A 60 -1.94 -6.47 -9.12
N LEU A 61 -0.97 -5.84 -8.48
CA LEU A 61 -0.62 -6.06 -7.07
C LEU A 61 -0.55 -4.71 -6.37
N ALA A 62 -1.32 -4.56 -5.32
CA ALA A 62 -1.22 -3.46 -4.36
C ALA A 62 -0.79 -4.00 -2.99
N LEU A 63 0.25 -3.41 -2.42
CA LEU A 63 0.63 -3.60 -1.03
C LEU A 63 0.30 -2.33 -0.26
N MET A 64 -0.60 -2.43 0.69
CA MET A 64 -0.92 -1.34 1.61
C MET A 64 -0.34 -1.63 2.98
N VAL A 65 0.39 -0.66 3.53
CA VAL A 65 1.12 -0.83 4.79
C VAL A 65 0.72 0.27 5.77
N ASP A 66 -0.02 -0.13 6.77
CA ASP A 66 -0.44 0.70 7.91
C ASP A 66 0.41 0.32 9.13
N SER A 67 1.66 0.77 9.11
CA SER A 67 2.67 0.39 10.10
C SER A 67 3.75 1.45 10.20
N CYS A 68 4.39 1.53 11.39
CA CYS A 68 5.58 2.33 11.61
C CYS A 68 6.76 1.83 10.77
N TYR A 69 7.69 2.73 10.46
CA TYR A 69 9.02 2.40 9.91
C TYR A 69 9.01 1.60 8.61
N PHE A 70 8.12 1.92 7.68
CA PHE A 70 8.25 1.42 6.33
C PHE A 70 9.21 2.33 5.55
N ALA A 71 10.51 2.16 5.77
CA ALA A 71 11.54 2.93 5.11
C ALA A 71 11.83 2.37 3.71
N GLY A 72 11.55 3.15 2.71
CA GLY A 72 12.09 2.89 1.39
C GLY A 72 11.25 3.51 0.27
N PHE A 73 11.79 4.55 -0.30
CA PHE A 73 11.47 5.08 -1.63
C PHE A 73 10.66 6.37 -1.70
N THR A 74 11.36 7.42 -2.01
CA THR A 74 10.80 8.71 -2.42
C THR A 74 10.65 8.76 -3.93
N LYS A 75 9.45 9.06 -4.46
CA LYS A 75 9.22 9.99 -5.58
C LYS A 75 7.78 10.01 -6.13
N GLY A 76 7.20 11.21 -6.15
CA GLY A 76 6.48 11.84 -7.25
C GLY A 76 5.07 11.34 -7.61
N TYR A 77 4.05 12.07 -7.16
CA TYR A 77 2.67 11.95 -7.66
C TYR A 77 2.48 12.71 -8.96
N ASN A 78 1.83 12.09 -9.95
CA ASN A 78 1.25 12.80 -11.09
C ASN A 78 -0.27 12.90 -10.93
N LYS A 79 -0.78 14.13 -10.92
CA LYS A 79 -2.21 14.42 -10.81
C LYS A 79 -2.95 13.99 -12.08
N ILE A 80 -3.95 13.12 -11.94
CA ILE A 80 -4.83 12.73 -13.06
C ILE A 80 -6.03 13.70 -13.07
N SER A 81 -6.27 14.32 -14.23
CA SER A 81 -7.43 15.19 -14.47
C SER A 81 -8.73 14.37 -14.54
N LYS A 82 -9.86 14.94 -14.08
CA LYS A 82 -11.17 14.29 -14.00
C LYS A 82 -11.83 13.96 -15.35
N ASP A 83 -11.33 14.50 -16.46
CA ASP A 83 -11.95 14.34 -17.76
C ASP A 83 -11.52 13.01 -18.43
N ASN A 84 -12.47 12.14 -18.72
CA ASN A 84 -12.30 10.81 -19.34
C ASN A 84 -11.87 9.65 -18.43
N ILE A 85 -12.39 9.57 -17.23
CA ILE A 85 -12.07 8.52 -16.24
C ILE A 85 -12.17 7.10 -16.84
N SER A 86 -13.21 6.75 -17.59
CA SER A 86 -13.38 5.40 -18.15
C SER A 86 -12.30 5.01 -19.16
N LYS A 87 -11.90 5.92 -20.06
CA LYS A 87 -10.82 5.67 -21.03
C LYS A 87 -9.45 5.61 -20.35
N VAL A 88 -9.22 6.42 -19.32
CA VAL A 88 -7.98 6.39 -18.53
C VAL A 88 -7.90 5.07 -17.78
N PHE A 89 -8.96 4.65 -17.09
CA PHE A 89 -8.98 3.39 -16.34
C PHE A 89 -8.79 2.18 -17.25
N SER A 90 -9.43 2.15 -18.43
CA SER A 90 -9.22 1.07 -19.41
C SER A 90 -7.74 0.94 -19.80
N LYS A 91 -7.03 2.07 -20.00
CA LYS A 91 -5.59 2.05 -20.29
C LYS A 91 -4.75 1.60 -19.10
N LEU A 92 -5.11 2.00 -17.88
CA LEU A 92 -4.41 1.61 -16.66
C LEU A 92 -4.58 0.12 -16.37
N LEU A 93 -5.76 -0.44 -16.63
CA LEU A 93 -6.07 -1.87 -16.48
C LEU A 93 -5.28 -2.76 -17.44
N LEU A 94 -4.92 -2.27 -18.61
CA LEU A 94 -4.09 -3.00 -19.57
C LEU A 94 -2.60 -3.02 -19.19
N ARG A 95 -2.18 -2.17 -18.29
CA ARG A 95 -0.79 -2.05 -17.85
C ARG A 95 -0.58 -2.72 -16.51
N ARG A 96 0.55 -3.37 -16.36
CA ARG A 96 0.92 -3.99 -15.08
C ARG A 96 1.02 -2.96 -13.97
N ALA A 97 0.30 -3.19 -12.87
CA ALA A 97 0.36 -2.37 -11.67
C ALA A 97 1.07 -3.11 -10.54
N ARG A 98 2.11 -2.51 -10.00
CA ARG A 98 2.85 -2.98 -8.83
C ARG A 98 3.11 -1.78 -7.95
N ILE A 99 2.28 -1.60 -6.93
CA ILE A 99 2.17 -0.35 -6.17
C ILE A 99 2.19 -0.65 -4.68
N VAL A 100 2.92 0.18 -3.94
CA VAL A 100 2.90 0.23 -2.48
C VAL A 100 2.29 1.55 -2.05
N LEU A 101 1.34 1.51 -1.14
CA LEU A 101 0.82 2.68 -0.43
C LEU A 101 1.07 2.46 1.06
N ALA A 102 1.89 3.31 1.67
CA ALA A 102 2.26 3.21 3.07
C ALA A 102 1.78 4.43 3.86
N SER A 103 1.47 4.21 5.14
CA SER A 103 0.95 5.22 6.06
C SER A 103 2.01 6.24 6.50
N GLY A 104 3.29 5.89 6.46
CA GLY A 104 4.42 6.74 6.81
C GLY A 104 5.73 6.12 6.39
N SER A 105 6.83 6.86 6.51
CA SER A 105 8.17 6.36 6.15
C SER A 105 8.94 5.85 7.37
N ASN A 106 9.54 6.76 8.15
CA ASN A 106 10.42 6.43 9.28
C ASN A 106 9.85 6.87 10.64
N GLU A 107 8.59 7.26 10.67
CA GLU A 107 7.96 7.86 11.84
C GLU A 107 6.98 6.89 12.50
N PRO A 108 6.76 6.98 13.82
CA PRO A 108 5.72 6.23 14.49
C PRO A 108 4.35 6.57 13.88
N VAL A 109 3.57 5.56 13.55
CA VAL A 109 2.19 5.74 13.08
C VAL A 109 1.29 6.03 14.29
N ALA A 110 0.42 7.03 14.16
CA ALA A 110 -0.55 7.34 15.20
C ALA A 110 -1.60 6.22 15.30
N ASP A 111 -1.56 5.48 16.39
CA ASP A 111 -2.50 4.38 16.69
C ASP A 111 -3.91 4.87 17.08
N SER A 112 -4.09 6.18 17.26
CA SER A 112 -5.33 6.79 17.76
C SER A 112 -6.18 7.37 16.64
N GLY A 113 -6.83 6.51 15.88
CA GLY A 113 -7.91 6.90 14.98
C GLY A 113 -9.29 6.79 15.64
N GLN A 114 -10.33 7.22 14.95
CA GLN A 114 -11.72 7.04 15.38
C GLN A 114 -12.20 5.61 15.08
N ASN A 115 -13.08 5.07 15.92
CA ASN A 115 -13.72 3.75 15.73
C ASN A 115 -12.74 2.56 15.61
N ASN A 116 -11.66 2.55 16.37
CA ASN A 116 -10.64 1.50 16.36
C ASN A 116 -9.91 1.31 15.01
N HIS A 117 -9.89 2.34 14.17
CA HIS A 117 -9.07 2.38 12.96
C HIS A 117 -7.94 3.41 13.13
N SER A 118 -6.82 3.16 12.48
CA SER A 118 -5.81 4.20 12.26
C SER A 118 -6.37 5.32 11.38
N ILE A 119 -5.75 6.48 11.41
CA ILE A 119 -6.14 7.59 10.51
C ILE A 119 -5.99 7.15 9.04
N PHE A 120 -4.92 6.43 8.71
CA PHE A 120 -4.69 5.89 7.38
C PHE A 120 -5.78 4.90 6.96
N GLY A 121 -6.08 3.91 7.80
CA GLY A 121 -7.11 2.91 7.53
C GLY A 121 -8.51 3.53 7.40
N LEU A 122 -8.86 4.49 8.27
CA LEU A 122 -10.12 5.22 8.18
C LEU A 122 -10.22 6.02 6.89
N SER A 123 -9.18 6.75 6.52
CA SER A 123 -9.13 7.54 5.28
C SER A 123 -9.26 6.64 4.03
N PHE A 124 -8.64 5.46 4.04
CA PHE A 124 -8.80 4.47 2.98
C PHE A 124 -10.25 3.98 2.86
N ILE A 125 -10.86 3.61 3.98
CA ILE A 125 -12.27 3.18 4.02
C ILE A 125 -13.20 4.29 3.52
N GLN A 126 -12.96 5.53 3.93
CA GLN A 126 -13.76 6.69 3.49
C GLN A 126 -13.59 6.95 1.99
N ALA A 127 -12.37 6.87 1.46
CA ALA A 127 -12.13 7.03 0.03
C ALA A 127 -12.89 5.99 -0.82
N LEU A 128 -12.97 4.75 -0.34
CA LEU A 128 -13.76 3.71 -1.00
C LEU A 128 -15.27 3.96 -0.89
N LYS A 129 -15.77 4.33 0.30
CA LYS A 129 -17.19 4.57 0.54
C LYS A 129 -17.73 5.78 -0.21
N ASN A 130 -16.92 6.83 -0.37
CA ASN A 130 -17.30 8.06 -1.06
C ASN A 130 -17.17 7.95 -2.59
N ASN A 131 -16.90 6.76 -3.11
CA ASN A 131 -16.78 6.52 -4.53
C ASN A 131 -17.88 5.58 -5.04
N ASP A 132 -18.76 6.10 -5.88
CA ASP A 132 -19.94 5.39 -6.37
C ASP A 132 -19.69 4.49 -7.58
N ASP A 133 -18.52 4.61 -8.23
CA ASP A 133 -18.24 3.91 -9.50
C ASP A 133 -16.88 3.19 -9.46
N ALA A 134 -15.81 3.90 -9.77
CA ALA A 134 -14.46 3.33 -9.75
C ALA A 134 -13.43 4.35 -9.26
N ILE A 135 -12.44 3.89 -8.48
CA ILE A 135 -11.34 4.70 -7.98
C ILE A 135 -10.03 3.93 -8.06
N ASN A 136 -8.94 4.59 -8.44
CA ASN A 136 -7.63 3.99 -8.49
C ASN A 136 -6.82 4.28 -7.20
N LEU A 137 -5.85 3.42 -6.91
CA LEU A 137 -5.04 3.52 -5.69
C LEU A 137 -4.24 4.83 -5.61
N THR A 138 -3.78 5.36 -6.74
CA THR A 138 -3.12 6.67 -6.80
C THR A 138 -4.03 7.80 -6.30
N SER A 139 -5.30 7.82 -6.72
CA SER A 139 -6.27 8.83 -6.26
C SER A 139 -6.60 8.66 -4.78
N ILE A 140 -6.68 7.41 -4.31
CA ILE A 140 -6.85 7.11 -2.87
C ILE A 140 -5.65 7.64 -2.07
N GLY A 141 -4.43 7.34 -2.52
CA GLY A 141 -3.20 7.82 -1.87
C GLY A 141 -3.15 9.35 -1.75
N LEU A 142 -3.57 10.07 -2.79
CA LEU A 142 -3.71 11.53 -2.74
C LEU A 142 -4.73 12.00 -1.71
N GLN A 143 -5.91 11.37 -1.65
CA GLN A 143 -6.94 11.72 -0.67
C GLN A 143 -6.44 11.47 0.76
N ILE A 144 -5.74 10.36 0.99
CA ILE A 144 -5.15 10.04 2.29
C ILE A 144 -4.07 11.08 2.64
N SER A 145 -3.20 11.45 1.71
CA SER A 145 -2.17 12.48 1.94
C SER A 145 -2.76 13.83 2.32
N TYR A 146 -3.85 14.24 1.69
CA TYR A 146 -4.57 15.46 2.09
C TYR A 146 -5.18 15.37 3.49
N ALA A 147 -5.69 14.18 3.87
CA ALA A 147 -6.24 13.97 5.22
C ALA A 147 -5.16 13.99 6.31
N HIS A 148 -3.88 13.79 5.94
CA HIS A 148 -2.72 13.84 6.83
C HIS A 148 -1.94 15.16 6.72
N ASP A 149 -2.46 16.16 6.00
CA ASP A 149 -1.78 17.45 5.86
C ASP A 149 -1.58 18.11 7.24
N GLY A 150 -0.35 18.56 7.50
CA GLY A 150 0.06 19.11 8.80
C GLY A 150 0.34 18.08 9.91
N MET A 151 0.28 16.78 9.63
CA MET A 151 0.70 15.72 10.55
C MET A 151 2.17 15.34 10.32
N ASP A 152 2.83 14.82 11.37
CA ASP A 152 4.20 14.30 11.25
C ASP A 152 4.26 13.05 10.34
N GLN A 153 3.19 12.26 10.37
CA GLN A 153 3.03 11.09 9.52
C GLN A 153 2.58 11.50 8.12
N GLN A 154 3.39 11.21 7.11
CA GLN A 154 3.11 11.51 5.71
C GLN A 154 2.97 10.22 4.89
N PRO A 155 1.74 9.84 4.52
CA PRO A 155 1.51 8.70 3.64
C PRO A 155 2.17 8.89 2.28
N TYR A 156 2.69 7.83 1.71
CA TYR A 156 3.32 7.88 0.39
C TYR A 156 2.96 6.68 -0.48
N LEU A 157 2.92 6.93 -1.77
CA LEU A 157 2.68 5.92 -2.80
C LEU A 157 3.97 5.70 -3.60
N HIS A 158 4.29 4.43 -3.83
CA HIS A 158 5.55 4.04 -4.42
C HIS A 158 5.41 2.86 -5.38
N ASN A 159 6.22 2.87 -6.41
CA ASN A 159 6.38 1.76 -7.34
C ASN A 159 7.79 1.17 -7.17
N PRO A 160 7.96 0.03 -6.46
CA PRO A 160 9.27 -0.55 -6.27
C PRO A 160 9.94 -0.83 -7.63
N PRO A 161 11.19 -0.38 -7.86
CA PRO A 161 11.82 -0.43 -9.19
C PRO A 161 11.95 -1.85 -9.74
N ASN A 162 12.14 -2.83 -8.86
CA ASN A 162 12.31 -4.24 -9.24
C ASN A 162 10.98 -4.98 -9.45
N TRP A 163 9.84 -4.39 -9.11
CA TRP A 163 8.52 -5.07 -9.18
C TRP A 163 7.91 -5.10 -10.58
N ARG A 164 8.64 -4.67 -11.60
CA ARG A 164 8.20 -4.68 -13.01
C ARG A 164 6.89 -3.93 -13.21
N HIS A 165 6.73 -2.80 -12.52
CA HIS A 165 5.60 -1.91 -12.74
C HIS A 165 5.59 -1.38 -14.17
N GLY A 166 4.44 -1.46 -14.85
CA GLY A 166 4.28 -1.08 -16.26
C GLY A 166 3.49 0.22 -16.48
N GLY A 167 3.34 1.04 -15.43
CA GLY A 167 2.55 2.28 -15.50
C GLY A 167 1.04 2.05 -15.45
N GLY A 168 0.60 0.89 -14.94
CA GLY A 168 -0.79 0.63 -14.59
C GLY A 168 -1.17 1.22 -13.23
N ASP A 169 -2.40 0.98 -12.79
CA ASP A 169 -2.85 1.31 -11.44
C ASP A 169 -3.77 0.21 -10.89
N PHE A 170 -3.93 0.16 -9.59
CA PHE A 170 -4.85 -0.76 -8.94
C PHE A 170 -6.22 -0.08 -8.80
N ILE A 171 -7.24 -0.63 -9.43
CA ILE A 171 -8.55 0.00 -9.55
C ILE A 171 -9.56 -0.77 -8.71
N PHE A 172 -10.27 -0.04 -7.85
CA PHE A 172 -11.41 -0.52 -7.08
C PHE A 172 -12.69 -0.13 -7.82
N ILE A 173 -13.58 -1.09 -8.01
CA ILE A 173 -14.86 -0.92 -8.71
C ILE A 173 -15.97 -1.21 -7.71
N SER A 174 -16.90 -0.26 -7.54
CA SER A 174 -18.08 -0.45 -6.71
C SER A 174 -18.99 -1.53 -7.32
N LYS A 175 -19.41 -2.48 -6.50
CA LYS A 175 -20.49 -3.40 -6.86
C LYS A 175 -21.80 -2.71 -6.47
N LYS A 176 -22.52 -2.18 -7.44
CA LYS A 176 -23.91 -1.74 -7.27
C LYS A 176 -24.80 -2.94 -7.05
#